data_8b74da03fdd25c152549a7a49d965d88
#
_entry.id   8b74da03fdd25c152549a7a49d965d88
#
_cell.length_a   1.000
_cell.length_b   1.000
_cell.length_c   1.000
_cell.angle_alpha   90.00
_cell.angle_beta   90.00
_cell.angle_gamma   90.00
#
_symmetry.space_group_name_H-M   'P 1'
#
loop_
_entity.id
_entity.type
_entity.pdbx_description
1 polymer ?
#
loop_
_entity_poly.entity_id
_entity_poly.type
_entity_poly.pdbx_seq_one_letter_code
_entity_poly.pdbx_strand_id
1 'polypeptide(L)'
;MSTYLLVHGAWHSGECWERVVPLLAAAGHRVYAPSLTGHGEKTRLLGPDVGLDTHAADVLALIRDEDLTDVVLVGHSYAGLVISSAANEVPDRVGHLVYLDAMVPEHGETAADIQPATLGLIERALASDSGWRVPPLPELPLPYGLFGVTEAADVAWLRGMLSDQAVRSFQQPVRLDDPAVRTIPRTHIHCVANVPQGIVRRPVPAAQQVWELPTGHDCMITMPAELADLLLKLG
;
A
#
# COMPACT_ATOMS: atom_id res chain seq x y z
N MET A 1 -19.35 -10.37 9.90
CA MET A 1 -18.02 -10.11 10.54
C MET A 1 -16.97 -10.47 9.51
N SER A 2 -16.33 -9.47 8.95
CA SER A 2 -15.32 -9.64 7.89
C SER A 2 -13.91 -9.52 8.46
N THR A 3 -12.91 -9.98 7.72
CA THR A 3 -11.50 -9.84 8.06
C THR A 3 -10.84 -8.84 7.13
N TYR A 4 -10.28 -7.76 7.68
CA TYR A 4 -9.51 -6.77 6.93
C TYR A 4 -8.02 -6.99 7.17
N LEU A 5 -7.25 -6.98 6.08
CA LEU A 5 -5.80 -6.97 6.12
C LEU A 5 -5.30 -5.71 5.39
N LEU A 6 -4.77 -4.76 6.16
CA LEU A 6 -4.38 -3.42 5.71
C LEU A 6 -2.86 -3.38 5.51
N VAL A 7 -2.43 -3.22 4.27
CA VAL A 7 -1.02 -3.24 3.88
C VAL A 7 -0.55 -1.83 3.53
N HIS A 8 0.47 -1.35 4.22
CA HIS A 8 1.01 0.00 4.06
C HIS A 8 1.84 0.17 2.78
N GLY A 9 1.96 1.41 2.32
CA GLY A 9 2.77 1.80 1.17
C GLY A 9 4.28 1.81 1.44
N ALA A 10 5.06 2.18 0.43
CA ALA A 10 6.51 2.34 0.55
C ALA A 10 6.85 3.33 1.67
N TRP A 11 7.96 3.10 2.36
CA TRP A 11 8.49 3.88 3.48
C TRP A 11 7.68 3.86 4.77
N HIS A 12 6.39 3.56 4.72
CA HIS A 12 5.47 3.53 5.87
C HIS A 12 5.66 2.26 6.72
N SER A 13 4.87 2.18 7.78
CA SER A 13 4.73 1.00 8.63
C SER A 13 3.25 0.71 8.91
N GLY A 14 2.96 -0.38 9.60
CA GLY A 14 1.60 -0.70 10.05
C GLY A 14 0.97 0.39 10.92
N GLU A 15 1.79 1.23 11.55
CA GLU A 15 1.35 2.34 12.40
C GLU A 15 0.49 3.37 11.63
N CYS A 16 0.69 3.51 10.31
CA CYS A 16 -0.12 4.45 9.53
C CYS A 16 -1.63 4.15 9.56
N TRP A 17 -2.01 2.92 9.96
CA TRP A 17 -3.39 2.49 10.08
C TRP A 17 -3.98 2.68 11.48
N GLU A 18 -3.21 3.24 12.44
CA GLU A 18 -3.62 3.37 13.84
C GLU A 18 -4.98 4.06 14.03
N ARG A 19 -5.33 4.99 13.15
CA ARG A 19 -6.61 5.71 13.19
C ARG A 19 -7.77 4.95 12.54
N VAL A 20 -7.49 4.01 11.63
CA VAL A 20 -8.51 3.24 10.89
C VAL A 20 -8.84 1.93 11.59
N VAL A 21 -7.84 1.23 12.12
CA VAL A 21 -8.00 -0.06 12.81
C VAL A 21 -9.09 -0.03 13.89
N PRO A 22 -9.10 0.93 14.84
CA PRO A 22 -10.12 0.94 15.89
C PRO A 22 -11.54 1.19 15.36
N LEU A 23 -11.70 1.89 14.25
CA LEU A 23 -13.01 2.15 13.64
C LEU A 23 -13.61 0.88 13.05
N LEU A 24 -12.82 0.11 12.31
CA LEU A 24 -13.25 -1.16 11.76
C LEU A 24 -13.48 -2.22 12.86
N ALA A 25 -12.61 -2.24 13.87
CA ALA A 25 -12.76 -3.14 15.02
C ALA A 25 -14.01 -2.83 15.85
N ALA A 26 -14.32 -1.55 16.07
CA ALA A 26 -15.53 -1.11 16.77
C ALA A 26 -16.81 -1.51 16.02
N ALA A 27 -16.75 -1.64 14.69
CA ALA A 27 -17.84 -2.15 13.85
C ALA A 27 -17.97 -3.71 13.90
N GLY A 28 -17.13 -4.39 14.68
CA GLY A 28 -17.20 -5.85 14.88
C GLY A 28 -16.40 -6.68 13.89
N HIS A 29 -15.44 -6.09 13.19
CA HIS A 29 -14.60 -6.80 12.23
C HIS A 29 -13.24 -7.18 12.83
N ARG A 30 -12.59 -8.21 12.26
CA ARG A 30 -11.18 -8.55 12.54
C ARG A 30 -10.29 -7.68 11.66
N VAL A 31 -9.27 -7.07 12.25
CA VAL A 31 -8.38 -6.15 11.51
C VAL A 31 -6.93 -6.45 11.80
N TYR A 32 -6.15 -6.62 10.74
CA TYR A 32 -4.71 -6.80 10.78
C TYR A 32 -4.05 -5.67 10.00
N ALA A 33 -3.00 -5.09 10.57
CA ALA A 33 -2.22 -4.03 9.94
C ALA A 33 -0.72 -4.25 10.22
N PRO A 34 -0.11 -5.30 9.62
CA PRO A 34 1.28 -5.63 9.88
C PRO A 34 2.23 -4.59 9.27
N SER A 35 3.40 -4.41 9.88
CA SER A 35 4.53 -3.82 9.17
C SER A 35 5.19 -4.88 8.28
N LEU A 36 5.52 -4.48 7.06
CA LEU A 36 6.28 -5.30 6.12
C LEU A 36 7.76 -5.37 6.56
N THR A 37 8.47 -6.41 6.12
CA THR A 37 9.90 -6.57 6.42
C THR A 37 10.70 -5.34 6.00
N GLY A 38 11.48 -4.79 6.93
CA GLY A 38 12.27 -3.57 6.74
C GLY A 38 11.59 -2.29 7.24
N HIS A 39 10.37 -2.38 7.77
CA HIS A 39 9.57 -1.24 8.22
C HIS A 39 9.05 -1.42 9.65
N GLY A 40 8.75 -0.30 10.32
CA GLY A 40 8.25 -0.30 11.68
C GLY A 40 9.13 -1.10 12.65
N GLU A 41 8.54 -1.98 13.43
CA GLU A 41 9.24 -2.88 14.35
C GLU A 41 10.23 -3.84 13.66
N LYS A 42 10.08 -4.02 12.33
CA LYS A 42 10.96 -4.86 11.50
C LYS A 42 12.05 -4.08 10.77
N THR A 43 12.24 -2.78 11.07
CA THR A 43 13.23 -1.89 10.38
C THR A 43 14.64 -2.48 10.37
N ARG A 44 15.05 -3.19 11.44
CA ARG A 44 16.35 -3.88 11.52
C ARG A 44 16.56 -4.98 10.47
N LEU A 45 15.48 -5.46 9.83
CA LEU A 45 15.54 -6.49 8.80
C LEU A 45 15.69 -5.89 7.39
N LEU A 46 15.73 -4.55 7.27
CA LEU A 46 15.92 -3.90 5.98
C LEU A 46 17.32 -4.22 5.43
N GLY A 47 17.36 -4.72 4.21
CA GLY A 47 18.58 -5.06 3.49
C GLY A 47 18.40 -4.94 1.97
N PRO A 48 19.50 -5.03 1.19
CA PRO A 48 19.45 -4.92 -0.26
C PRO A 48 18.60 -6.02 -0.93
N ASP A 49 18.44 -7.16 -0.25
CA ASP A 49 17.68 -8.31 -0.75
C ASP A 49 16.18 -8.24 -0.43
N VAL A 50 15.75 -7.27 0.37
CA VAL A 50 14.32 -7.06 0.65
C VAL A 50 13.63 -6.55 -0.62
N GLY A 51 12.65 -7.29 -1.09
CA GLY A 51 11.97 -7.00 -2.35
C GLY A 51 10.47 -7.17 -2.26
N LEU A 52 9.82 -7.06 -3.42
CA LEU A 52 8.38 -7.30 -3.54
C LEU A 52 7.99 -8.71 -3.09
N ASP A 53 8.81 -9.71 -3.45
CA ASP A 53 8.65 -11.10 -3.03
C ASP A 53 8.68 -11.26 -1.50
N THR A 54 9.58 -10.54 -0.82
CA THR A 54 9.67 -10.52 0.63
C THR A 54 8.41 -9.94 1.26
N HIS A 55 7.94 -8.81 0.75
CA HIS A 55 6.72 -8.15 1.25
C HIS A 55 5.45 -8.96 0.97
N ALA A 56 5.36 -9.60 -0.20
CA ALA A 56 4.26 -10.51 -0.49
C ALA A 56 4.28 -11.72 0.45
N ALA A 57 5.47 -12.25 0.77
CA ALA A 57 5.62 -13.37 1.71
C ALA A 57 5.17 -12.98 3.15
N ASP A 58 5.40 -11.74 3.59
CA ASP A 58 4.89 -11.26 4.89
C ASP A 58 3.35 -11.34 4.95
N VAL A 59 2.67 -10.90 3.88
CA VAL A 59 1.21 -10.94 3.77
C VAL A 59 0.71 -12.39 3.71
N LEU A 60 1.37 -13.24 2.91
CA LEU A 60 1.04 -14.66 2.77
C LEU A 60 1.22 -15.42 4.08
N ALA A 61 2.30 -15.16 4.82
CA ALA A 61 2.55 -15.77 6.10
C ALA A 61 1.40 -15.47 7.07
N LEU A 62 0.99 -14.19 7.17
CA LEU A 62 -0.11 -13.81 8.05
C LEU A 62 -1.44 -14.48 7.65
N ILE A 63 -1.78 -14.52 6.35
CA ILE A 63 -3.00 -15.18 5.86
C ILE A 63 -2.99 -16.67 6.23
N ARG A 64 -1.84 -17.34 6.12
CA ARG A 64 -1.70 -18.78 6.39
C ARG A 64 -1.65 -19.10 7.88
N ASP A 65 -0.85 -18.33 8.64
CA ASP A 65 -0.62 -18.58 10.07
C ASP A 65 -1.89 -18.33 10.89
N GLU A 66 -2.70 -17.34 10.50
CA GLU A 66 -3.98 -17.01 11.13
C GLU A 66 -5.19 -17.74 10.48
N ASP A 67 -4.93 -18.60 9.48
CA ASP A 67 -5.91 -19.31 8.68
C ASP A 67 -7.05 -18.41 8.17
N LEU A 68 -6.67 -17.24 7.65
CA LEU A 68 -7.62 -16.24 7.17
C LEU A 68 -8.25 -16.67 5.84
N THR A 69 -9.55 -16.44 5.73
CA THR A 69 -10.36 -16.68 4.52
C THR A 69 -11.30 -15.51 4.29
N ASP A 70 -11.75 -15.34 3.05
CA ASP A 70 -12.65 -14.26 2.64
C ASP A 70 -12.12 -12.85 3.07
N VAL A 71 -10.82 -12.67 2.88
CA VAL A 71 -10.11 -11.47 3.35
C VAL A 71 -10.41 -10.28 2.45
N VAL A 72 -10.81 -9.15 3.04
CA VAL A 72 -10.75 -7.83 2.38
C VAL A 72 -9.30 -7.34 2.49
N LEU A 73 -8.55 -7.51 1.41
CA LEU A 73 -7.12 -7.20 1.34
C LEU A 73 -6.90 -5.81 0.76
N VAL A 74 -6.48 -4.87 1.61
CA VAL A 74 -6.32 -3.44 1.28
C VAL A 74 -4.86 -3.11 1.11
N GLY A 75 -4.48 -2.59 -0.05
CA GLY A 75 -3.11 -2.11 -0.32
C GLY A 75 -3.07 -0.63 -0.63
N HIS A 76 -2.29 0.11 0.15
CA HIS A 76 -2.05 1.53 -0.07
C HIS A 76 -0.82 1.74 -0.95
N SER A 77 -0.91 2.62 -1.95
CA SER A 77 0.26 3.06 -2.74
C SER A 77 1.03 1.89 -3.38
N TYR A 78 2.33 1.75 -3.08
CA TYR A 78 3.18 0.62 -3.48
C TYR A 78 2.57 -0.74 -3.12
N ALA A 79 1.85 -0.83 -2.01
CA ALA A 79 1.27 -2.11 -1.57
C ALA A 79 0.22 -2.67 -2.53
N GLY A 80 -0.22 -1.91 -3.54
CA GLY A 80 -1.00 -2.47 -4.64
C GLY A 80 -0.28 -3.61 -5.36
N LEU A 81 1.07 -3.54 -5.50
CA LEU A 81 1.90 -4.63 -6.03
C LEU A 81 1.94 -5.81 -5.05
N VAL A 82 2.08 -5.52 -3.76
CA VAL A 82 2.20 -6.52 -2.69
C VAL A 82 0.93 -7.36 -2.58
N ILE A 83 -0.24 -6.70 -2.50
CA ILE A 83 -1.53 -7.39 -2.37
C ILE A 83 -1.88 -8.18 -3.64
N SER A 84 -1.52 -7.66 -4.81
CA SER A 84 -1.72 -8.36 -6.08
C SER A 84 -0.87 -9.63 -6.15
N SER A 85 0.42 -9.55 -5.76
CA SER A 85 1.32 -10.70 -5.71
C SER A 85 0.87 -11.74 -4.67
N ALA A 86 0.43 -11.30 -3.48
CA ALA A 86 -0.07 -12.21 -2.46
C ALA A 86 -1.37 -12.89 -2.89
N ALA A 87 -2.32 -12.16 -3.47
CA ALA A 87 -3.57 -12.69 -3.96
C ALA A 87 -3.38 -13.71 -5.10
N ASN A 88 -2.32 -13.57 -5.91
CA ASN A 88 -1.97 -14.56 -6.94
C ASN A 88 -1.61 -15.93 -6.36
N GLU A 89 -1.02 -15.96 -5.16
CA GLU A 89 -0.58 -17.21 -4.50
C GLU A 89 -1.70 -17.89 -3.66
N VAL A 90 -2.72 -17.13 -3.25
CA VAL A 90 -3.83 -17.62 -2.42
C VAL A 90 -5.18 -16.99 -2.85
N PRO A 91 -5.56 -17.09 -4.13
CA PRO A 91 -6.75 -16.39 -4.65
C PRO A 91 -8.05 -16.85 -3.99
N ASP A 92 -8.11 -18.08 -3.51
CA ASP A 92 -9.23 -18.68 -2.79
C ASP A 92 -9.43 -18.15 -1.36
N ARG A 93 -8.42 -17.46 -0.82
CA ARG A 93 -8.47 -16.86 0.51
C ARG A 93 -8.84 -15.38 0.52
N VAL A 94 -8.82 -14.74 -0.64
CA VAL A 94 -9.06 -13.30 -0.79
C VAL A 94 -10.46 -13.08 -1.36
N GLY A 95 -11.34 -12.50 -0.56
CA GLY A 95 -12.71 -12.17 -0.97
C GLY A 95 -12.80 -10.86 -1.74
N HIS A 96 -11.93 -9.89 -1.46
CA HIS A 96 -11.94 -8.58 -2.11
C HIS A 96 -10.55 -7.94 -2.12
N LEU A 97 -10.17 -7.30 -3.22
CA LEU A 97 -8.96 -6.48 -3.33
C LEU A 97 -9.34 -4.99 -3.32
N VAL A 98 -8.70 -4.21 -2.44
CA VAL A 98 -8.87 -2.75 -2.38
C VAL A 98 -7.56 -2.06 -2.71
N TYR A 99 -7.54 -1.30 -3.79
CA TYR A 99 -6.44 -0.46 -4.21
C TYR A 99 -6.66 0.97 -3.69
N LEU A 100 -6.06 1.29 -2.53
CA LEU A 100 -6.18 2.58 -1.89
C LEU A 100 -5.09 3.52 -2.40
N ASP A 101 -5.45 4.41 -3.30
CA ASP A 101 -4.56 5.34 -4.03
C ASP A 101 -3.27 4.63 -4.51
N ALA A 102 -3.45 3.40 -5.02
CA ALA A 102 -2.40 2.42 -5.15
C ALA A 102 -2.00 2.16 -6.61
N MET A 103 -0.79 1.62 -6.77
CA MET A 103 -0.32 1.05 -8.02
C MET A 103 -1.11 -0.21 -8.35
N VAL A 104 -1.65 -0.30 -9.56
CA VAL A 104 -2.40 -1.46 -10.04
C VAL A 104 -1.59 -2.15 -11.13
N PRO A 105 -0.95 -3.28 -10.83
CA PRO A 105 -0.05 -3.94 -11.78
C PRO A 105 -0.79 -4.84 -12.78
N GLU A 106 -0.14 -5.02 -13.92
CA GLU A 106 -0.32 -6.17 -14.81
C GLU A 106 0.82 -7.18 -14.59
N HIS A 107 0.65 -8.39 -15.14
CA HIS A 107 1.69 -9.42 -15.06
C HIS A 107 3.01 -8.96 -15.67
N GLY A 108 4.10 -9.09 -14.94
CA GLY A 108 5.45 -8.74 -15.37
C GLY A 108 5.85 -7.29 -15.17
N GLU A 109 4.95 -6.43 -14.70
CA GLU A 109 5.27 -5.02 -14.45
C GLU A 109 5.97 -4.79 -13.11
N THR A 110 6.81 -3.78 -13.10
CA THR A 110 7.49 -3.24 -11.91
C THR A 110 6.80 -1.94 -11.44
N ALA A 111 7.17 -1.45 -10.26
CA ALA A 111 6.72 -0.15 -9.78
C ALA A 111 7.09 0.99 -10.77
N ALA A 112 8.26 0.89 -11.41
CA ALA A 112 8.73 1.88 -12.36
C ALA A 112 7.93 1.89 -13.68
N ASP A 113 7.39 0.74 -14.11
CA ASP A 113 6.53 0.65 -15.28
C ASP A 113 5.18 1.34 -15.05
N ILE A 114 4.68 1.29 -13.81
CA ILE A 114 3.39 1.88 -13.43
C ILE A 114 3.54 3.37 -13.09
N GLN A 115 4.59 3.73 -12.36
CA GLN A 115 4.92 5.09 -11.95
C GLN A 115 6.33 5.46 -12.43
N PRO A 116 6.48 6.03 -13.64
CA PRO A 116 7.81 6.33 -14.21
C PRO A 116 8.69 7.24 -13.34
N ALA A 117 8.08 8.07 -12.48
CA ALA A 117 8.82 8.88 -11.51
C ALA A 117 9.68 8.03 -10.54
N THR A 118 9.34 6.75 -10.36
CA THR A 118 10.10 5.79 -9.54
C THR A 118 11.50 5.52 -10.13
N LEU A 119 11.69 5.63 -11.44
CA LEU A 119 13.03 5.47 -12.07
C LEU A 119 14.05 6.45 -11.48
N GLY A 120 13.67 7.70 -11.31
CA GLY A 120 14.58 8.70 -10.73
C GLY A 120 14.91 8.43 -9.24
N LEU A 121 14.02 7.75 -8.50
CA LEU A 121 14.31 7.29 -7.13
C LEU A 121 15.33 6.15 -7.15
N ILE A 122 15.12 5.18 -8.03
CA ILE A 122 16.02 4.03 -8.23
C ILE A 122 17.42 4.51 -8.63
N GLU A 123 17.53 5.38 -9.64
CA GLU A 123 18.80 5.90 -10.14
C GLU A 123 19.59 6.63 -9.03
N ARG A 124 18.93 7.50 -8.27
CA ARG A 124 19.57 8.20 -7.14
C ARG A 124 20.04 7.23 -6.06
N ALA A 125 19.25 6.22 -5.74
CA ALA A 125 19.62 5.24 -4.73
C ALA A 125 20.82 4.38 -5.17
N LEU A 126 20.85 3.94 -6.42
CA LEU A 126 21.97 3.18 -7.00
C LEU A 126 23.25 4.01 -7.07
N ALA A 127 23.16 5.33 -7.26
CA ALA A 127 24.28 6.25 -7.27
C ALA A 127 24.74 6.71 -5.87
N SER A 128 23.99 6.38 -4.82
CA SER A 128 24.32 6.72 -3.43
C SER A 128 25.38 5.78 -2.83
N ASP A 129 25.96 6.16 -1.70
CA ASP A 129 26.95 5.34 -0.97
C ASP A 129 26.37 3.97 -0.55
N SER A 130 25.08 3.89 -0.29
CA SER A 130 24.43 2.62 0.05
C SER A 130 24.25 1.71 -1.16
N GLY A 131 24.04 2.29 -2.34
CA GLY A 131 23.76 1.59 -3.59
C GLY A 131 22.38 0.92 -3.70
N TRP A 132 21.53 1.03 -2.66
CA TRP A 132 20.26 0.30 -2.63
C TRP A 132 19.14 0.92 -1.80
N ARG A 133 19.44 1.92 -0.97
CA ARG A 133 18.45 2.57 -0.10
C ARG A 133 17.78 3.72 -0.81
N VAL A 134 16.45 3.71 -0.82
CA VAL A 134 15.60 4.80 -1.28
C VAL A 134 15.04 5.51 -0.05
N PRO A 135 15.52 6.69 0.31
CA PRO A 135 14.99 7.43 1.45
C PRO A 135 13.54 7.87 1.20
N PRO A 136 12.76 8.14 2.26
CA PRO A 136 11.41 8.68 2.13
C PRO A 136 11.38 9.95 1.29
N LEU A 137 10.26 10.16 0.59
CA LEU A 137 10.08 11.37 -0.20
C LEU A 137 10.11 12.61 0.71
N PRO A 138 10.67 13.73 0.23
CA PRO A 138 10.66 14.98 0.96
C PRO A 138 9.24 15.54 1.06
N GLU A 139 8.99 16.31 2.12
CA GLU A 139 7.79 17.13 2.20
C GLU A 139 7.78 18.17 1.07
N LEU A 140 6.67 18.27 0.39
CA LEU A 140 6.46 19.26 -0.65
C LEU A 140 5.84 20.54 -0.07
N PRO A 141 6.01 21.69 -0.73
CA PRO A 141 5.31 22.91 -0.35
C PRO A 141 3.78 22.73 -0.32
N LEU A 142 3.10 23.51 0.50
CA LEU A 142 1.63 23.54 0.48
C LEU A 142 1.12 23.83 -0.95
N PRO A 143 0.04 23.18 -1.36
CA PRO A 143 -0.89 22.38 -0.56
C PRO A 143 -0.56 20.88 -0.48
N TYR A 144 0.59 20.44 -0.95
CA TYR A 144 0.92 19.00 -1.10
C TYR A 144 1.36 18.31 0.21
N GLY A 145 2.20 18.99 1.04
CA GLY A 145 2.69 18.45 2.31
C GLY A 145 3.55 17.19 2.18
N LEU A 146 3.55 16.36 3.22
CA LEU A 146 4.21 15.05 3.25
C LEU A 146 3.18 13.97 2.92
N PHE A 147 3.24 13.38 1.73
CA PHE A 147 2.24 12.42 1.23
C PHE A 147 0.78 12.93 1.31
N GLY A 148 0.58 14.23 1.16
CA GLY A 148 -0.74 14.86 1.24
C GLY A 148 -1.17 15.25 2.66
N VAL A 149 -0.34 14.98 3.67
CA VAL A 149 -0.53 15.42 5.06
C VAL A 149 0.07 16.80 5.24
N THR A 150 -0.71 17.75 5.78
CA THR A 150 -0.29 19.16 5.92
C THR A 150 -0.35 19.68 7.35
N GLU A 151 -1.11 19.02 8.26
CA GLU A 151 -1.16 19.39 9.66
C GLU A 151 0.15 19.07 10.36
N ALA A 152 0.77 20.04 11.00
CA ALA A 152 2.13 19.95 11.55
C ALA A 152 2.32 18.76 12.53
N ALA A 153 1.32 18.50 13.37
CA ALA A 153 1.37 17.37 14.31
C ALA A 153 1.35 16.03 13.58
N ASP A 154 0.52 15.91 12.55
CA ASP A 154 0.40 14.70 11.74
C ASP A 154 1.64 14.47 10.87
N VAL A 155 2.22 15.54 10.31
CA VAL A 155 3.51 15.48 9.60
C VAL A 155 4.63 15.01 10.52
N ALA A 156 4.69 15.52 11.75
CA ALA A 156 5.70 15.10 12.72
C ALA A 156 5.55 13.62 13.11
N TRP A 157 4.32 13.16 13.34
CA TRP A 157 4.01 11.76 13.61
C TRP A 157 4.36 10.86 12.42
N LEU A 158 3.92 11.22 11.21
CA LEU A 158 4.23 10.49 9.98
C LEU A 158 5.74 10.35 9.78
N ARG A 159 6.53 11.43 9.95
CA ARG A 159 7.99 11.37 9.83
C ARG A 159 8.63 10.39 10.81
N GLY A 160 8.05 10.24 12.00
CA GLY A 160 8.55 9.33 13.03
C GLY A 160 8.45 7.85 12.64
N MET A 161 7.48 7.49 11.78
CA MET A 161 7.27 6.11 11.34
C MET A 161 7.93 5.77 10.00
N LEU A 162 8.36 6.77 9.21
CA LEU A 162 8.95 6.52 7.90
C LEU A 162 10.35 5.89 8.03
N SER A 163 10.64 4.96 7.15
CA SER A 163 11.94 4.29 7.01
C SER A 163 12.35 4.18 5.54
N ASP A 164 13.62 3.88 5.26
CA ASP A 164 14.09 3.68 3.90
C ASP A 164 13.38 2.49 3.23
N GLN A 165 13.29 2.54 1.91
CA GLN A 165 12.80 1.45 1.07
C GLN A 165 13.97 0.81 0.31
N ALA A 166 13.96 -0.50 0.10
CA ALA A 166 14.97 -1.13 -0.73
C ALA A 166 14.64 -0.97 -2.23
N VAL A 167 15.64 -0.61 -3.04
CA VAL A 167 15.51 -0.48 -4.52
C VAL A 167 14.88 -1.73 -5.13
N ARG A 168 15.26 -2.91 -4.66
CA ARG A 168 14.77 -4.19 -5.17
C ARG A 168 13.24 -4.27 -5.16
N SER A 169 12.56 -3.70 -4.17
CA SER A 169 11.10 -3.72 -4.08
C SER A 169 10.41 -2.96 -5.22
N PHE A 170 11.08 -1.97 -5.81
CA PHE A 170 10.57 -1.22 -6.95
C PHE A 170 10.95 -1.82 -8.30
N GLN A 171 11.97 -2.69 -8.33
CA GLN A 171 12.49 -3.29 -9.56
C GLN A 171 11.97 -4.70 -9.84
N GLN A 172 11.41 -5.38 -8.84
CA GLN A 172 10.88 -6.72 -9.04
C GLN A 172 9.55 -6.68 -9.80
N PRO A 173 9.41 -7.51 -10.84
CA PRO A 173 8.17 -7.62 -11.57
C PRO A 173 7.10 -8.39 -10.76
N VAL A 174 5.86 -7.92 -10.86
CA VAL A 174 4.71 -8.59 -10.25
C VAL A 174 4.37 -9.85 -11.04
N ARG A 175 4.12 -10.95 -10.33
CA ARG A 175 3.64 -12.19 -10.92
C ARG A 175 2.12 -12.29 -10.75
N LEU A 176 1.36 -12.36 -11.86
CA LEU A 176 -0.09 -12.51 -11.93
C LEU A 176 -0.42 -13.56 -13.00
N ASP A 177 0.01 -14.79 -12.77
CA ASP A 177 -0.14 -15.91 -13.71
C ASP A 177 -1.26 -16.88 -13.35
N ASP A 178 -1.81 -16.82 -12.11
CA ASP A 178 -3.00 -17.54 -11.76
C ASP A 178 -4.26 -16.80 -12.29
N PRO A 179 -5.05 -17.41 -13.20
CA PRO A 179 -6.25 -16.78 -13.74
C PRO A 179 -7.32 -16.51 -12.66
N ALA A 180 -7.31 -17.22 -11.52
CA ALA A 180 -8.26 -17.04 -10.44
C ALA A 180 -8.14 -15.65 -9.79
N VAL A 181 -6.95 -15.05 -9.76
CA VAL A 181 -6.76 -13.69 -9.22
C VAL A 181 -7.60 -12.65 -9.95
N ARG A 182 -7.93 -12.89 -11.23
CA ARG A 182 -8.72 -11.97 -12.06
C ARG A 182 -10.21 -11.98 -11.71
N THR A 183 -10.67 -13.02 -11.03
CA THR A 183 -12.08 -13.17 -10.61
C THR A 183 -12.37 -12.52 -9.27
N ILE A 184 -11.35 -12.16 -8.50
CA ILE A 184 -11.51 -11.49 -7.21
C ILE A 184 -12.11 -10.09 -7.45
N PRO A 185 -13.21 -9.74 -6.76
CA PRO A 185 -13.78 -8.40 -6.81
C PRO A 185 -12.76 -7.32 -6.43
N ARG A 186 -12.80 -6.16 -7.10
CA ARG A 186 -11.84 -5.07 -6.91
C ARG A 186 -12.55 -3.75 -6.69
N THR A 187 -12.06 -2.98 -5.74
CA THR A 187 -12.45 -1.59 -5.51
C THR A 187 -11.21 -0.69 -5.54
N HIS A 188 -11.33 0.44 -6.21
CA HIS A 188 -10.30 1.48 -6.24
C HIS A 188 -10.79 2.67 -5.42
N ILE A 189 -9.98 3.13 -4.46
CA ILE A 189 -10.25 4.35 -3.71
C ILE A 189 -9.18 5.36 -4.08
N HIS A 190 -9.57 6.43 -4.74
CA HIS A 190 -8.67 7.48 -5.21
C HIS A 190 -8.70 8.69 -4.27
N CYS A 191 -7.53 9.15 -3.86
CA CYS A 191 -7.35 10.42 -3.16
C CYS A 191 -7.23 11.53 -4.21
N VAL A 192 -8.19 12.46 -4.25
CA VAL A 192 -8.32 13.37 -5.40
C VAL A 192 -7.93 14.82 -5.11
N ALA A 193 -7.59 15.17 -3.86
CA ALA A 193 -7.11 16.50 -3.52
C ALA A 193 -5.59 16.58 -3.54
N ASN A 194 -5.06 17.71 -4.05
CA ASN A 194 -3.63 18.03 -4.02
C ASN A 194 -2.74 16.90 -4.56
N VAL A 195 -3.11 16.34 -5.70
CA VAL A 195 -2.33 15.29 -6.36
C VAL A 195 -1.10 15.92 -7.02
N PRO A 196 0.13 15.51 -6.67
CA PRO A 196 1.35 16.02 -7.30
C PRO A 196 1.37 15.72 -8.80
N GLN A 197 2.05 16.58 -9.56
CA GLN A 197 2.26 16.36 -10.99
C GLN A 197 3.07 15.07 -11.23
N GLY A 198 2.73 14.34 -12.29
CA GLY A 198 3.42 13.12 -12.68
C GLY A 198 2.89 11.84 -12.04
N ILE A 199 1.90 11.93 -11.15
CA ILE A 199 1.19 10.75 -10.67
C ILE A 199 0.32 10.18 -11.79
N VAL A 200 0.57 8.92 -12.13
CA VAL A 200 -0.15 8.19 -13.17
C VAL A 200 -1.21 7.30 -12.51
N ARG A 201 -2.46 7.45 -12.92
CA ARG A 201 -3.54 6.53 -12.60
C ARG A 201 -4.00 5.83 -13.86
N ARG A 202 -4.05 4.52 -13.81
CA ARG A 202 -4.60 3.72 -14.90
C ARG A 202 -6.11 3.85 -14.96
N PRO A 203 -6.71 3.81 -16.17
CA PRO A 203 -8.15 3.66 -16.31
C PRO A 203 -8.63 2.40 -15.59
N VAL A 204 -9.66 2.55 -14.75
CA VAL A 204 -10.28 1.41 -14.07
C VAL A 204 -11.34 0.81 -14.98
N PRO A 205 -11.36 -0.53 -15.21
CA PRO A 205 -12.40 -1.18 -15.96
C PRO A 205 -13.82 -0.88 -15.42
N ALA A 206 -14.77 -0.63 -16.28
CA ALA A 206 -16.14 -0.25 -15.90
C ALA A 206 -16.87 -1.27 -14.99
N ALA A 207 -16.42 -2.53 -14.98
CA ALA A 207 -16.95 -3.57 -14.11
C ALA A 207 -16.40 -3.50 -12.68
N GLN A 208 -15.40 -2.65 -12.41
CA GLN A 208 -14.79 -2.48 -11.10
C GLN A 208 -15.31 -1.20 -10.43
N GLN A 209 -15.34 -1.22 -9.10
CA GLN A 209 -15.83 -0.10 -8.31
C GLN A 209 -14.76 0.96 -8.11
N VAL A 210 -15.14 2.24 -8.26
CA VAL A 210 -14.26 3.39 -7.98
C VAL A 210 -14.96 4.30 -6.99
N TRP A 211 -14.23 4.63 -5.92
CA TRP A 211 -14.63 5.64 -4.93
C TRP A 211 -13.56 6.73 -4.84
N GLU A 212 -13.94 7.89 -4.38
CA GLU A 212 -13.04 9.04 -4.23
C GLU A 212 -13.10 9.60 -2.82
N LEU A 213 -11.94 10.01 -2.31
CA LEU A 213 -11.79 10.78 -1.08
C LEU A 213 -11.17 12.15 -1.41
N PRO A 214 -11.77 13.25 -0.96
CA PRO A 214 -11.30 14.61 -1.26
C PRO A 214 -10.13 15.01 -0.35
N THR A 215 -9.07 14.19 -0.35
CA THR A 215 -7.87 14.37 0.47
C THR A 215 -6.62 13.99 -0.31
N GLY A 216 -5.43 14.16 0.32
CA GLY A 216 -4.14 13.73 -0.21
C GLY A 216 -3.89 12.24 -0.05
N HIS A 217 -2.70 11.81 -0.47
CA HIS A 217 -2.31 10.40 -0.62
C HIS A 217 -2.52 9.56 0.64
N ASP A 218 -2.12 10.07 1.81
CA ASP A 218 -2.25 9.36 3.09
C ASP A 218 -3.62 9.59 3.75
N CYS A 219 -4.68 9.17 3.06
CA CYS A 219 -6.06 9.34 3.53
C CYS A 219 -6.35 8.59 4.84
N MET A 220 -5.62 7.54 5.18
CA MET A 220 -5.72 6.82 6.44
C MET A 220 -5.34 7.71 7.64
N ILE A 221 -4.57 8.78 7.40
CA ILE A 221 -4.17 9.78 8.40
C ILE A 221 -5.14 10.96 8.40
N THR A 222 -5.49 11.45 7.21
CA THR A 222 -6.22 12.72 7.05
C THR A 222 -7.74 12.57 7.06
N MET A 223 -8.27 11.43 6.61
CA MET A 223 -9.72 11.11 6.57
C MET A 223 -10.00 9.67 7.03
N PRO A 224 -9.55 9.27 8.23
CA PRO A 224 -9.67 7.87 8.68
C PRO A 224 -11.12 7.40 8.84
N ALA A 225 -12.05 8.29 9.25
CA ALA A 225 -13.44 7.93 9.43
C ALA A 225 -14.13 7.66 8.09
N GLU A 226 -13.97 8.55 7.12
CA GLU A 226 -14.53 8.39 5.77
C GLU A 226 -13.94 7.19 5.05
N LEU A 227 -12.64 6.91 5.25
CA LEU A 227 -12.01 5.71 4.73
C LEU A 227 -12.62 4.45 5.35
N ALA A 228 -12.78 4.43 6.68
CA ALA A 228 -13.42 3.31 7.37
C ALA A 228 -14.87 3.10 6.87
N ASP A 229 -15.65 4.17 6.70
CA ASP A 229 -17.01 4.11 6.16
C ASP A 229 -17.07 3.51 4.74
N LEU A 230 -16.06 3.78 3.90
CA LEU A 230 -15.97 3.15 2.58
C LEU A 230 -15.63 1.66 2.70
N LEU A 231 -14.65 1.30 3.52
CA LEU A 231 -14.24 -0.08 3.72
C LEU A 231 -15.38 -0.93 4.30
N LEU A 232 -16.16 -0.40 5.23
CA LEU A 232 -17.31 -1.07 5.84
C LEU A 232 -18.42 -1.46 4.83
N LYS A 233 -18.46 -0.86 3.65
CA LYS A 233 -19.39 -1.26 2.57
C LYS A 233 -19.02 -2.57 1.88
N LEU A 234 -17.81 -3.06 2.13
CA LEU A 234 -17.26 -4.28 1.53
C LEU A 234 -17.31 -5.50 2.46
N GLY A 235 -17.67 -5.29 3.73
CA GLY A 235 -17.61 -6.28 4.78
C GLY A 235 -18.94 -6.83 5.27
#